data_6ff2b9cbb2b52971904813ff047ba06c
#
_entry.id   6ff2b9cbb2b52971904813ff047ba06c
#
_cell.length_a   1.000
_cell.length_b   1.000
_cell.length_c   1.000
_cell.angle_alpha   90.00
_cell.angle_beta   90.00
_cell.angle_gamma   90.00
#
_symmetry.space_group_name_H-M   'P 1'
#
loop_
_entity.id
_entity.type
_entity.pdbx_description
1 polymer ?
#
loop_
_entity_poly.entity_id
_entity_poly.type
_entity_poly.pdbx_seq_one_letter_code
_entity_poly.pdbx_strand_id
1 'polypeptide(L)' 'MMIGIIGAMAIEVEEILAKLEHPQTETISGMDFVRGAIQGVECVVARCNVGKVNAAICAQTMILRYAPSRIIN' A
#
# COMPACT_ATOMS: atom_id res chain seq x y z
N MET A 1 -6.18 -13.07 5.02
CA MET A 1 -6.25 -11.74 5.61
C MET A 1 -5.26 -10.82 4.92
N MET A 2 -5.70 -9.68 4.48
CA MET A 2 -4.81 -8.71 3.83
C MET A 2 -4.71 -7.45 4.67
N ILE A 3 -3.50 -6.96 4.84
CA ILE A 3 -3.24 -5.74 5.57
C ILE A 3 -2.87 -4.65 4.59
N GLY A 4 -3.56 -3.51 4.67
CA GLY A 4 -3.24 -2.34 3.88
C GLY A 4 -2.30 -1.43 4.64
N ILE A 5 -1.29 -0.92 3.96
CA ILE A 5 -0.32 -0.01 4.57
C ILE A 5 -0.24 1.24 3.72
N ILE A 6 -0.44 2.38 4.36
CA ILE A 6 -0.32 3.67 3.70
C ILE A 6 0.79 4.44 4.39
N GLY A 7 1.88 4.65 3.67
CA GLY A 7 3.03 5.34 4.24
C GLY A 7 3.10 6.78 3.77
N ALA A 8 3.32 7.68 4.71
CA ALA A 8 3.48 9.09 4.42
C ALA A 8 4.92 9.47 4.08
N MET A 9 5.87 8.67 4.53
CA MET A 9 7.29 8.94 4.33
C MET A 9 7.90 7.92 3.38
N ALA A 10 8.54 8.42 2.33
CA ALA A 10 9.12 7.57 1.31
C ALA A 10 10.11 6.54 1.86
N ILE A 11 10.91 6.93 2.85
CA ILE A 11 11.90 6.03 3.45
C ILE A 11 11.24 4.84 4.13
N GLU A 12 10.18 5.08 4.89
CA GLU A 12 9.46 4.00 5.57
C GLU A 12 8.81 3.05 4.58
N VAL A 13 8.22 3.61 3.54
CA VAL A 13 7.59 2.82 2.49
C VAL A 13 8.61 1.95 1.77
N GLU A 14 9.77 2.50 1.45
CA GLU A 14 10.81 1.73 0.76
C GLU A 14 11.33 0.58 1.61
N GLU A 15 11.45 0.77 2.92
CA GLU A 15 11.87 -0.31 3.81
C GLU A 15 10.84 -1.44 3.83
N ILE A 16 9.57 -1.09 3.85
CA ILE A 16 8.50 -2.09 3.81
C ILE A 16 8.48 -2.83 2.48
N LEU A 17 8.64 -2.08 1.38
CA LEU A 17 8.65 -2.67 0.06
C LEU A 17 9.79 -3.66 -0.12
N ALA A 18 10.93 -3.37 0.49
CA ALA A 18 12.08 -4.25 0.43
C ALA A 18 11.84 -5.59 1.12
N LYS A 19 10.90 -5.64 2.04
CA LYS A 19 10.55 -6.86 2.76
C LYS A 19 9.45 -7.67 2.10
N LEU A 20 8.80 -7.12 1.09
CA LEU A 20 7.72 -7.84 0.42
C LEU A 20 8.25 -8.99 -0.41
N GLU A 21 7.61 -10.14 -0.27
CA GLU A 21 7.89 -11.31 -1.07
C GLU A 21 6.93 -11.33 -2.25
N HIS A 22 7.45 -11.58 -3.44
CA HIS A 22 6.69 -11.63 -4.68
C HIS A 22 5.88 -10.36 -4.94
N PRO A 23 6.52 -9.19 -4.91
CA PRO A 23 5.79 -7.92 -5.05
C PRO A 23 5.22 -7.76 -6.46
N GLN A 24 4.00 -7.26 -6.52
CA GLN A 24 3.33 -6.92 -7.76
C GLN A 24 2.81 -5.50 -7.65
N THR A 25 3.17 -4.67 -8.61
CA THR A 25 2.77 -3.26 -8.59
C THR A 25 1.60 -3.03 -9.53
N GLU A 26 0.61 -2.31 -9.05
CA GLU A 26 -0.52 -1.89 -9.84
C GLU A 26 -0.68 -0.38 -9.68
N THR A 27 -0.81 0.33 -10.78
CA THR A 27 -0.99 1.77 -10.75
C THR A 27 -2.46 2.09 -11.01
N ILE A 28 -3.08 2.79 -10.08
CA ILE A 28 -4.50 3.18 -10.18
C ILE A 28 -4.57 4.68 -9.93
N SER A 29 -5.06 5.42 -10.91
CA SER A 29 -5.22 6.88 -10.82
C SER A 29 -3.94 7.59 -10.40
N GLY A 30 -2.81 7.13 -10.93
CA GLY A 30 -1.52 7.72 -10.61
C GLY A 30 -0.94 7.32 -9.25
N MET A 31 -1.59 6.42 -8.55
CA MET A 31 -1.10 5.91 -7.29
C MET A 31 -0.58 4.49 -7.47
N ASP A 32 0.56 4.19 -6.90
CA ASP A 32 1.13 2.85 -6.97
C ASP A 32 0.73 2.04 -5.74
N PHE A 33 0.19 0.86 -6.01
CA PHE A 33 -0.13 -0.10 -4.97
C PHE A 33 0.71 -1.34 -5.19
N VAL A 34 1.52 -1.70 -4.21
CA VAL A 34 2.38 -2.86 -4.30
C VAL A 34 1.84 -3.95 -3.39
N ARG A 35 1.46 -5.06 -3.98
CA ARG A 35 0.91 -6.20 -3.26
C ARG A 35 1.98 -7.27 -3.12
N GLY A 36 2.10 -7.84 -1.95
CA GLY A 36 3.04 -8.92 -1.70
C GLY A 36 2.78 -9.55 -0.36
N ALA A 37 3.74 -10.29 0.16
CA ALA A 37 3.62 -10.92 1.46
C ALA A 37 4.81 -10.59 2.33
N ILE A 38 4.55 -10.44 3.62
CA ILE A 38 5.60 -10.28 4.62
C ILE A 38 5.38 -11.37 5.65
N GLN A 39 6.34 -12.29 5.75
CA GLN A 39 6.26 -13.42 6.68
C GLN A 39 4.94 -14.18 6.56
N GLY A 40 4.52 -14.40 5.32
CA GLY A 40 3.31 -15.17 5.06
C GLY A 40 2.01 -14.39 5.16
N VAL A 41 2.07 -13.12 5.50
CA VAL A 41 0.87 -12.27 5.60
C VAL A 41 0.75 -11.40 4.35
N GLU A 42 -0.40 -11.48 3.69
CA GLU A 42 -0.64 -10.65 2.51
C GLU A 42 -0.74 -9.18 2.90
N CYS A 43 -0.05 -8.34 2.13
CA CYS A 43 -0.03 -6.91 2.36
C CYS A 43 -0.20 -6.17 1.04
N VAL A 44 -0.83 -5.01 1.09
CA VAL A 44 -0.82 -4.06 -0.01
C VAL A 44 -0.31 -2.73 0.52
N VAL A 45 0.74 -2.23 -0.10
CA VAL A 45 1.39 -1.00 0.34
C VAL A 45 1.08 0.08 -0.68
N ALA A 46 0.51 1.17 -0.22
CA ALA A 46 0.24 2.31 -1.07
C ALA A 46 1.42 3.27 -1.04
N ARG A 47 1.93 3.59 -2.21
CA ARG A 47 2.97 4.58 -2.37
C ARG A 47 2.29 5.88 -2.78
N CYS A 48 1.86 6.64 -1.78
CA CYS A 48 1.23 7.91 -2.03
C CYS A 48 2.27 8.92 -2.40
N ASN A 49 2.14 9.50 -3.55
CA ASN A 49 3.01 10.57 -3.94
C ASN A 49 2.77 11.78 -3.07
N VAL A 50 3.85 12.47 -2.86
CA VAL A 50 3.93 13.67 -2.11
C VAL A 50 2.92 14.68 -2.61
N GLY A 51 2.28 15.24 -1.77
CA GLY A 51 1.29 16.21 -2.06
C GLY A 51 0.01 15.73 -1.46
N LYS A 52 -0.83 16.50 -1.40
CA LYS A 52 -2.06 16.42 -0.71
C LYS A 52 -3.07 15.50 -1.33
N VAL A 53 -2.64 14.62 -2.18
CA VAL A 53 -3.54 13.61 -2.66
C VAL A 53 -3.61 12.61 -1.57
N ASN A 54 -4.18 12.85 -0.92
CA ASN A 54 -5.07 12.46 0.04
C ASN A 54 -4.91 11.03 0.41
N ALA A 55 -4.34 10.83 1.57
CA ALA A 55 -4.44 9.58 2.26
C ALA A 55 -5.87 9.05 2.20
N ALA A 56 -6.85 9.92 2.18
CA ALA A 56 -8.25 9.53 2.07
C ALA A 56 -8.58 8.88 0.72
N ILE A 57 -8.12 9.45 -0.38
CA ILE A 57 -8.35 8.87 -1.71
C ILE A 57 -7.60 7.56 -1.84
N CYS A 58 -6.39 7.52 -1.33
CA CYS A 58 -5.57 6.33 -1.33
C CYS A 58 -6.23 5.20 -0.53
N ALA A 59 -6.71 5.51 0.66
CA ALA A 59 -7.39 4.55 1.50
C ALA A 59 -8.68 4.05 0.84
N GLN A 60 -9.45 4.94 0.25
CA GLN A 60 -10.68 4.58 -0.42
C GLN A 60 -10.41 3.65 -1.61
N THR A 61 -9.40 3.97 -2.40
CA THR A 61 -9.02 3.13 -3.54
C THR A 61 -8.56 1.76 -3.05
N MET A 62 -7.77 1.73 -2.01
CA MET A 62 -7.28 0.49 -1.42
C MET A 62 -8.43 -0.38 -0.92
N ILE A 63 -9.41 0.22 -0.25
CA ILE A 63 -10.58 -0.49 0.25
C ILE A 63 -11.39 -1.09 -0.90
N LEU A 64 -11.63 -0.31 -1.94
CA LEU A 64 -12.43 -0.76 -3.06
C LEU A 64 -11.74 -1.83 -3.90
N ARG A 65 -10.43 -1.72 -4.04
CA ARG A 65 -9.69 -2.62 -4.92
C ARG A 65 -9.23 -3.90 -4.22
N TYR A 66 -8.81 -3.81 -2.97
CA TYR A 66 -8.17 -4.92 -2.27
C TYR A 66 -8.94 -5.42 -1.07
N ALA A 67 -9.88 -4.65 -0.56
CA ALA A 67 -10.68 -4.99 0.62
C ALA A 67 -9.84 -5.51 1.78
N PRO A 68 -8.82 -4.76 2.23
CA PRO A 68 -8.00 -5.23 3.33
C PRO A 68 -8.80 -5.32 4.63
N SER A 69 -8.40 -6.26 5.47
CA SER A 69 -9.05 -6.40 6.77
C SER A 69 -8.70 -5.26 7.70
N ARG A 70 -7.57 -4.61 7.46
CA ARG A 70 -7.03 -3.60 8.34
C ARG A 70 -6.14 -2.67 7.54
N ILE A 71 -6.16 -1.39 7.87
CA ILE A 71 -5.27 -0.41 7.25
C ILE A 71 -4.41 0.22 8.33
N ILE A 72 -3.11 0.22 8.09
CA ILE A 72 -2.14 0.86 8.96
C ILE A 72 -1.66 2.13 8.28
N ASN A 73 -1.78 3.22 8.98
CA ASN A 73 -1.42 4.52 8.44
C ASN A 73 -0.21 5.08 9.18
#